data_7b0d57b99591e5f6706c9be4ec6bcd5f
#
_entry.id   7b0d57b99591e5f6706c9be4ec6bcd5f
#
_cell.length_a   1.000
_cell.length_b   1.000
_cell.length_c   1.000
_cell.angle_alpha   90.00
_cell.angle_beta   90.00
_cell.angle_gamma   90.00
#
_symmetry.space_group_name_H-M   'P 1'
#
loop_
_entity.id
_entity.type
_entity.pdbx_description
1 polymer ?
#
loop_
_entity_poly.entity_id
_entity_poly.type
_entity_poly.pdbx_seq_one_letter_code
_entity_poly.pdbx_strand_id
1 'polypeptide(L)'
;TWVNTTFVAPSTGTYQIEITPDVRDEIQESSEQGKSMSIDLVVEPRMDLSHNGELTITETPGSLIGPWTVSGTLAREAGEGTTTVPMVLQFREGASVIRSLQSFDVQISGTGYSTQSWSTTIVSTDIAGMPTGQYTLAAVIDPFTSGTFTQESTENDELIATFSLPEIPDVFVDPLALANRSTVAAGELVDWSMTATNTGDVSVSGTFLYTWEGQTFESPLIV
;
A
#
# COMPACT_ATOMS: atom_id res chain seq x y z
N THR A 1 -12.11 51.14 11.66
CA THR A 1 -12.18 50.21 12.81
C THR A 1 -12.49 48.83 12.30
N TRP A 2 -11.72 47.83 12.71
CA TRP A 2 -11.98 46.43 12.39
C TRP A 2 -12.71 45.81 13.58
N VAL A 3 -13.75 45.02 13.26
CA VAL A 3 -14.44 44.18 14.24
C VAL A 3 -14.05 42.73 13.91
N ASN A 4 -13.53 42.02 14.91
CA ASN A 4 -13.16 40.61 14.79
C ASN A 4 -13.93 39.83 15.85
N THR A 5 -14.54 38.72 15.40
CA THR A 5 -15.27 37.80 16.28
C THR A 5 -15.01 36.38 15.85
N THR A 6 -15.14 35.45 16.77
CA THR A 6 -15.00 34.00 16.51
C THR A 6 -16.27 33.30 16.97
N PHE A 7 -16.63 32.25 16.26
CA PHE A 7 -17.73 31.35 16.65
C PHE A 7 -17.36 29.92 16.33
N VAL A 8 -18.04 28.97 16.97
CA VAL A 8 -17.89 27.53 16.67
C VAL A 8 -18.74 27.26 15.43
N ALA A 9 -18.13 26.64 14.43
CA ALA A 9 -18.85 26.23 13.24
C ALA A 9 -20.00 25.27 13.63
N PRO A 10 -21.18 25.46 13.05
CA PRO A 10 -22.32 24.54 13.26
C PRO A 10 -22.06 23.17 12.61
N SER A 11 -23.09 22.31 12.62
CA SER A 11 -23.04 21.03 11.89
C SER A 11 -22.82 21.26 10.39
N THR A 12 -22.45 20.21 9.69
CA THR A 12 -22.28 20.20 8.21
C THR A 12 -23.47 20.85 7.51
N GLY A 13 -23.18 21.70 6.54
CA GLY A 13 -24.21 22.39 5.75
C GLY A 13 -23.75 23.73 5.19
N THR A 14 -24.62 24.37 4.44
CA THR A 14 -24.41 25.74 3.96
C THR A 14 -25.16 26.69 4.83
N TYR A 15 -24.49 27.66 5.41
CA TYR A 15 -25.02 28.67 6.31
C TYR A 15 -24.78 30.06 5.72
N GLN A 16 -25.74 30.94 5.94
CA GLN A 16 -25.58 32.35 5.62
C GLN A 16 -25.17 33.11 6.87
N ILE A 17 -24.02 33.76 6.83
CA ILE A 17 -23.60 34.70 7.85
C ILE A 17 -24.10 36.06 7.43
N GLU A 18 -24.99 36.65 8.23
CA GLU A 18 -25.49 38.00 8.01
C GLU A 18 -24.93 38.98 9.08
N ILE A 19 -24.41 40.09 8.63
CA ILE A 19 -23.89 41.16 9.48
C ILE A 19 -24.80 42.35 9.29
N THR A 20 -25.48 42.73 10.34
CA THR A 20 -26.33 43.93 10.38
C THR A 20 -25.75 44.88 11.41
N PRO A 21 -25.17 45.99 10.99
CA PRO A 21 -24.74 47.05 11.92
C PRO A 21 -25.97 47.71 12.54
N ASP A 22 -25.77 48.26 13.71
CA ASP A 22 -26.80 49.04 14.45
C ASP A 22 -28.21 48.40 14.55
N VAL A 23 -28.23 47.09 14.88
CA VAL A 23 -29.47 46.31 15.04
C VAL A 23 -30.47 46.93 16.01
N ARG A 24 -30.01 47.79 16.95
CA ARG A 24 -30.86 48.45 17.97
C ARG A 24 -31.27 49.85 17.60
N ASP A 25 -30.88 50.33 16.41
CA ASP A 25 -31.18 51.69 15.94
C ASP A 25 -30.74 52.79 16.95
N GLU A 26 -29.53 52.57 17.53
CA GLU A 26 -28.96 53.50 18.53
C GLU A 26 -28.22 54.69 17.87
N ILE A 27 -27.88 54.53 16.58
CA ILE A 27 -27.15 55.55 15.80
C ILE A 27 -28.08 56.16 14.75
N GLN A 28 -28.37 57.41 14.87
CA GLN A 28 -29.16 58.11 13.88
C GLN A 28 -28.39 58.26 12.57
N GLU A 29 -28.85 57.62 11.52
CA GLU A 29 -28.22 57.65 10.24
C GLU A 29 -29.05 58.36 9.17
N SER A 30 -28.39 58.75 8.07
CA SER A 30 -29.06 59.45 6.96
C SER A 30 -29.85 58.53 6.06
N SER A 31 -29.60 57.24 6.13
CA SER A 31 -30.30 56.17 5.39
C SER A 31 -30.22 54.85 6.13
N GLU A 32 -31.34 54.14 6.23
CA GLU A 32 -31.48 52.82 6.81
C GLU A 32 -31.42 51.72 5.73
N GLN A 33 -31.12 52.07 4.48
CA GLN A 33 -31.07 51.10 3.39
C GLN A 33 -29.66 50.52 3.15
N GLY A 34 -29.58 49.22 2.90
CA GLY A 34 -28.34 48.56 2.48
C GLY A 34 -27.33 48.27 3.58
N LYS A 35 -27.80 48.12 4.82
CA LYS A 35 -26.94 47.93 5.99
C LYS A 35 -26.54 46.49 6.28
N SER A 36 -27.26 45.51 5.75
CA SER A 36 -26.92 44.10 5.92
C SER A 36 -25.99 43.64 4.83
N MET A 37 -24.99 42.88 5.22
CA MET A 37 -24.12 42.11 4.33
C MET A 37 -24.22 40.63 4.69
N SER A 38 -24.30 39.78 3.68
CA SER A 38 -24.29 38.36 3.91
C SER A 38 -23.20 37.65 3.09
N ILE A 39 -22.70 36.56 3.63
CA ILE A 39 -21.76 35.66 2.97
C ILE A 39 -22.17 34.22 3.28
N ASP A 40 -22.06 33.34 2.29
CA ASP A 40 -22.31 31.96 2.49
C ASP A 40 -21.06 31.29 3.10
N LEU A 41 -21.29 30.52 4.17
CA LEU A 41 -20.30 29.66 4.81
C LEU A 41 -20.66 28.21 4.54
N VAL A 42 -19.80 27.48 3.83
CA VAL A 42 -19.94 26.04 3.69
C VAL A 42 -19.15 25.38 4.82
N VAL A 43 -19.86 24.63 5.65
CA VAL A 43 -19.26 23.79 6.69
C VAL A 43 -19.22 22.37 6.16
N GLU A 44 -18.03 21.91 5.84
CA GLU A 44 -17.81 20.56 5.36
C GLU A 44 -17.84 19.54 6.51
N PRO A 45 -18.19 18.26 6.24
CA PRO A 45 -18.13 17.23 7.26
C PRO A 45 -16.69 17.10 7.76
N ARG A 46 -16.54 17.08 9.07
CA ARG A 46 -15.26 16.74 9.70
C ARG A 46 -15.03 15.27 9.49
N MET A 47 -13.85 14.91 9.01
CA MET A 47 -13.44 13.53 8.82
C MET A 47 -12.15 13.30 9.59
N ASP A 48 -12.10 12.18 10.27
CA ASP A 48 -10.88 11.68 10.86
C ASP A 48 -10.79 10.19 10.52
N LEU A 49 -9.76 9.84 9.77
CA LEU A 49 -9.48 8.50 9.34
C LEU A 49 -8.35 7.94 10.20
N SER A 50 -8.44 6.67 10.49
CA SER A 50 -7.42 5.97 11.27
C SER A 50 -7.35 4.51 10.84
N HIS A 51 -6.32 3.83 11.29
CA HIS A 51 -6.29 2.38 11.25
C HIS A 51 -6.87 1.79 12.54
N ASN A 52 -7.62 0.71 12.40
CA ASN A 52 -8.15 -0.05 13.54
C ASN A 52 -7.60 -1.48 13.53
N GLY A 53 -6.87 -1.84 14.59
CA GLY A 53 -6.28 -3.16 14.73
C GLY A 53 -4.85 -3.27 14.18
N GLU A 54 -4.50 -4.44 13.67
CA GLU A 54 -3.16 -4.78 13.21
C GLU A 54 -3.11 -4.98 11.70
N LEU A 55 -1.95 -4.72 11.11
CA LEU A 55 -1.65 -5.09 9.73
C LEU A 55 -1.33 -6.59 9.69
N THR A 56 -2.12 -7.35 8.95
CA THR A 56 -1.95 -8.78 8.82
C THR A 56 -1.33 -9.12 7.46
N ILE A 57 -0.28 -9.93 7.50
CA ILE A 57 0.39 -10.44 6.31
C ILE A 57 0.20 -11.96 6.30
N THR A 58 -0.40 -12.46 5.24
CA THR A 58 -0.64 -13.90 5.06
C THR A 58 0.14 -14.41 3.86
N GLU A 59 1.02 -15.37 4.09
CA GLU A 59 1.80 -16.02 3.05
C GLU A 59 0.97 -17.06 2.31
N THR A 60 1.24 -17.23 1.03
CA THR A 60 0.72 -18.36 0.26
C THR A 60 1.51 -19.61 0.64
N PRO A 61 0.88 -20.67 1.16
CA PRO A 61 1.58 -21.87 1.57
C PRO A 61 2.44 -22.46 0.46
N GLY A 62 3.72 -22.72 0.76
CA GLY A 62 4.67 -23.34 -0.17
C GLY A 62 5.29 -22.39 -1.20
N SER A 63 5.02 -21.09 -1.11
CA SER A 63 5.66 -20.09 -1.98
C SER A 63 6.59 -19.19 -1.17
N LEU A 64 7.85 -19.10 -1.57
CA LEU A 64 8.84 -18.18 -0.98
C LEU A 64 8.81 -16.77 -1.60
N ILE A 65 8.17 -16.64 -2.75
CA ILE A 65 8.15 -15.39 -3.55
C ILE A 65 6.75 -14.78 -3.68
N GLY A 66 5.85 -15.11 -2.74
CA GLY A 66 4.46 -14.65 -2.74
C GLY A 66 3.54 -15.44 -3.69
N PRO A 67 2.34 -14.95 -3.97
CA PRO A 67 1.82 -13.70 -3.46
C PRO A 67 1.56 -13.70 -1.94
N TRP A 68 1.71 -12.51 -1.32
CA TRP A 68 1.32 -12.28 0.07
C TRP A 68 0.05 -11.46 0.10
N THR A 69 -0.91 -11.89 0.89
CA THR A 69 -2.11 -11.10 1.14
C THR A 69 -1.87 -10.20 2.34
N VAL A 70 -2.06 -8.90 2.15
CA VAL A 70 -1.95 -7.88 3.19
C VAL A 70 -3.35 -7.34 3.47
N SER A 71 -3.73 -7.32 4.72
CA SER A 71 -5.06 -6.85 5.14
C SER A 71 -5.02 -6.03 6.41
N GLY A 72 -6.00 -5.17 6.56
CA GLY A 72 -6.21 -4.34 7.73
C GLY A 72 -7.61 -3.79 7.78
N THR A 73 -7.86 -2.90 8.70
CA THR A 73 -9.15 -2.23 8.85
C THR A 73 -8.93 -0.72 8.92
N LEU A 74 -9.61 -0.01 8.02
CA LEU A 74 -9.74 1.43 8.06
C LEU A 74 -10.90 1.81 8.98
N ALA A 75 -10.72 2.81 9.82
CA ALA A 75 -11.75 3.39 10.64
C ALA A 75 -11.98 4.85 10.22
N ARG A 76 -13.19 5.30 10.37
CA ARG A 76 -13.57 6.70 10.30
C ARG A 76 -14.21 7.08 11.63
N GLU A 77 -13.60 8.03 12.33
CA GLU A 77 -14.03 8.46 13.66
C GLU A 77 -15.26 9.39 13.58
N ALA A 78 -15.31 10.21 12.52
CA ALA A 78 -16.41 11.14 12.30
C ALA A 78 -16.69 11.32 10.80
N GLY A 79 -17.86 11.84 10.46
CA GLY A 79 -18.30 12.10 9.10
C GLY A 79 -19.52 11.29 8.70
N GLU A 80 -19.97 11.47 7.47
CA GLU A 80 -21.15 10.81 6.92
C GLU A 80 -20.99 10.53 5.42
N GLY A 81 -21.83 9.65 4.89
CA GLY A 81 -21.83 9.25 3.49
C GLY A 81 -20.76 8.22 3.15
N THR A 82 -20.39 8.17 1.89
CA THR A 82 -19.34 7.27 1.36
C THR A 82 -18.14 8.09 0.93
N THR A 83 -16.97 7.69 1.39
CA THR A 83 -15.69 8.32 1.05
C THR A 83 -14.76 7.27 0.45
N THR A 84 -14.08 7.61 -0.63
CA THR A 84 -13.01 6.80 -1.22
C THR A 84 -11.68 7.32 -0.67
N VAL A 85 -10.95 6.43 -0.01
CA VAL A 85 -9.70 6.74 0.69
C VAL A 85 -8.55 6.09 -0.07
N PRO A 86 -7.65 6.87 -0.66
CA PRO A 86 -6.46 6.32 -1.29
C PRO A 86 -5.49 5.81 -0.21
N MET A 87 -4.94 4.64 -0.42
CA MET A 87 -3.98 4.00 0.45
C MET A 87 -2.77 3.51 -0.35
N VAL A 88 -1.63 3.41 0.31
CA VAL A 88 -0.42 2.83 -0.28
C VAL A 88 0.28 1.92 0.72
N LEU A 89 0.87 0.84 0.22
CA LEU A 89 1.83 0.04 0.97
C LEU A 89 3.25 0.54 0.68
N GLN A 90 4.05 0.66 1.73
CA GLN A 90 5.44 1.09 1.64
C GLN A 90 6.35 0.12 2.37
N PHE A 91 7.40 -0.32 1.70
CA PHE A 91 8.53 -0.97 2.38
C PHE A 91 9.47 0.08 2.92
N ARG A 92 9.86 -0.06 4.18
CA ARG A 92 10.74 0.87 4.89
C ARG A 92 11.88 0.16 5.58
N GLU A 93 12.99 0.87 5.70
CA GLU A 93 14.13 0.53 6.53
C GLU A 93 14.31 1.64 7.56
N GLY A 94 13.93 1.39 8.80
CA GLY A 94 13.72 2.44 9.78
C GLY A 94 12.65 3.45 9.34
N ALA A 95 13.01 4.72 9.28
CA ALA A 95 12.10 5.79 8.80
C ALA A 95 12.16 6.01 7.28
N SER A 96 13.08 5.37 6.56
CA SER A 96 13.28 5.60 5.13
C SER A 96 12.39 4.71 4.29
N VAL A 97 11.63 5.30 3.37
CA VAL A 97 10.85 4.55 2.37
C VAL A 97 11.82 4.03 1.30
N ILE A 98 11.92 2.70 1.19
CA ILE A 98 12.73 2.03 0.17
C ILE A 98 11.92 1.85 -1.11
N ARG A 99 10.65 1.49 -0.95
CA ARG A 99 9.75 1.24 -2.07
C ARG A 99 8.31 1.55 -1.70
N SER A 100 7.61 2.27 -2.57
CA SER A 100 6.17 2.42 -2.51
C SER A 100 5.54 1.55 -3.58
N LEU A 101 4.50 0.81 -3.21
CA LEU A 101 3.71 0.01 -4.14
C LEU A 101 2.62 0.85 -4.80
N GLN A 102 1.90 0.25 -5.73
CA GLN A 102 0.77 0.92 -6.37
C GLN A 102 -0.30 1.28 -5.30
N SER A 103 -0.82 2.49 -5.38
CA SER A 103 -1.94 2.90 -4.54
C SER A 103 -3.21 2.12 -4.87
N PHE A 104 -4.05 1.93 -3.87
CA PHE A 104 -5.37 1.32 -3.99
C PHE A 104 -6.39 2.10 -3.17
N ASP A 105 -7.64 2.00 -3.54
CA ASP A 105 -8.72 2.75 -2.93
C ASP A 105 -9.55 1.88 -1.99
N VAL A 106 -9.86 2.40 -0.81
CA VAL A 106 -10.76 1.80 0.15
C VAL A 106 -11.99 2.69 0.30
N GLN A 107 -13.18 2.12 0.08
CA GLN A 107 -14.42 2.86 0.28
C GLN A 107 -14.95 2.60 1.69
N ILE A 108 -15.13 3.68 2.46
CA ILE A 108 -15.74 3.62 3.78
C ILE A 108 -17.08 4.37 3.77
N SER A 109 -18.10 3.78 4.35
CA SER A 109 -19.46 4.31 4.34
C SER A 109 -20.07 4.30 5.75
N GLY A 110 -21.04 5.16 5.98
CA GLY A 110 -21.79 5.20 7.24
C GLY A 110 -22.00 6.63 7.76
N THR A 111 -22.37 6.72 9.02
CA THR A 111 -22.55 7.98 9.75
C THR A 111 -21.86 7.84 11.10
N GLY A 112 -21.05 8.82 11.46
CA GLY A 112 -20.19 8.77 12.67
C GLY A 112 -19.10 7.71 12.56
N TYR A 113 -18.81 7.01 13.68
CA TYR A 113 -17.82 5.94 13.69
C TYR A 113 -18.23 4.80 12.77
N SER A 114 -17.34 4.42 11.88
CA SER A 114 -17.54 3.30 10.97
C SER A 114 -16.20 2.66 10.61
N THR A 115 -16.23 1.38 10.28
CA THR A 115 -15.02 0.61 9.91
C THR A 115 -15.20 -0.09 8.59
N GLN A 116 -14.11 -0.25 7.86
CA GLN A 116 -14.06 -0.99 6.60
C GLN A 116 -12.79 -1.84 6.54
N SER A 117 -12.97 -3.16 6.44
CA SER A 117 -11.86 -4.06 6.19
C SER A 117 -11.41 -3.95 4.73
N TRP A 118 -10.11 -4.01 4.52
CA TRP A 118 -9.48 -3.98 3.22
C TRP A 118 -8.45 -5.09 3.07
N SER A 119 -8.17 -5.47 1.85
CA SER A 119 -7.15 -6.45 1.51
C SER A 119 -6.54 -6.13 0.16
N THR A 120 -5.24 -6.31 0.05
CA THR A 120 -4.49 -6.18 -1.20
C THR A 120 -3.42 -7.25 -1.27
N THR A 121 -2.72 -7.35 -2.40
CA THR A 121 -1.75 -8.42 -2.63
C THR A 121 -0.41 -7.82 -3.03
N ILE A 122 0.66 -8.32 -2.41
CA ILE A 122 2.05 -8.09 -2.83
C ILE A 122 2.47 -9.28 -3.70
N VAL A 123 2.91 -9.02 -4.91
CA VAL A 123 3.39 -10.04 -5.84
C VAL A 123 4.89 -9.97 -6.03
N SER A 124 5.48 -11.00 -6.61
CA SER A 124 6.94 -11.09 -6.78
C SER A 124 7.56 -9.90 -7.53
N THR A 125 6.83 -9.30 -8.47
CA THR A 125 7.30 -8.10 -9.19
C THR A 125 7.40 -6.87 -8.30
N ASP A 126 6.61 -6.80 -7.23
CA ASP A 126 6.62 -5.68 -6.29
C ASP A 126 7.89 -5.65 -5.43
N ILE A 127 8.47 -6.82 -5.21
CA ILE A 127 9.69 -7.00 -4.41
C ILE A 127 10.95 -7.25 -5.25
N ALA A 128 10.82 -7.30 -6.58
CA ALA A 128 11.92 -7.61 -7.47
C ALA A 128 13.11 -6.66 -7.26
N GLY A 129 14.30 -7.23 -7.06
CA GLY A 129 15.53 -6.48 -6.79
C GLY A 129 15.63 -5.90 -5.37
N MET A 130 14.74 -6.23 -4.45
CA MET A 130 14.94 -5.94 -3.03
C MET A 130 15.88 -6.98 -2.43
N PRO A 131 16.87 -6.57 -1.63
CA PRO A 131 17.68 -7.52 -0.86
C PRO A 131 16.83 -8.38 0.08
N THR A 132 17.31 -9.58 0.37
CA THR A 132 16.73 -10.42 1.42
C THR A 132 16.89 -9.77 2.77
N GLY A 133 15.95 -9.96 3.68
CA GLY A 133 16.01 -9.35 5.00
C GLY A 133 14.66 -8.98 5.59
N GLN A 134 14.72 -8.23 6.68
CA GLN A 134 13.52 -7.75 7.37
C GLN A 134 13.28 -6.28 7.04
N TYR A 135 12.04 -5.99 6.71
CA TYR A 135 11.54 -4.66 6.37
C TYR A 135 10.35 -4.32 7.28
N THR A 136 10.10 -3.04 7.43
CA THR A 136 8.82 -2.56 7.93
C THR A 136 7.88 -2.36 6.74
N LEU A 137 6.76 -3.06 6.72
CA LEU A 137 5.67 -2.80 5.81
C LEU A 137 4.70 -1.83 6.47
N ALA A 138 4.48 -0.68 5.85
CA ALA A 138 3.55 0.33 6.31
C ALA A 138 2.37 0.45 5.34
N ALA A 139 1.15 0.42 5.85
CA ALA A 139 -0.05 0.84 5.15
C ALA A 139 -0.34 2.28 5.52
N VAL A 140 -0.34 3.18 4.55
CA VAL A 140 -0.45 4.63 4.75
C VAL A 140 -1.73 5.14 4.11
N ILE A 141 -2.50 5.90 4.89
CA ILE A 141 -3.73 6.58 4.45
C ILE A 141 -3.34 7.90 3.76
N ASP A 142 -3.94 8.20 2.62
CA ASP A 142 -3.77 9.44 1.84
C ASP A 142 -2.31 9.94 1.78
N PRO A 143 -1.36 9.12 1.29
CA PRO A 143 0.07 9.41 1.37
C PRO A 143 0.49 10.67 0.60
N PHE A 144 -0.40 11.20 -0.22
CA PHE A 144 -0.10 12.32 -1.11
C PHE A 144 -0.71 13.63 -0.65
N THR A 145 -1.42 13.63 0.51
CA THR A 145 -2.15 14.81 1.00
C THR A 145 -2.90 15.49 -0.14
N SER A 146 -3.61 14.69 -0.92
CA SER A 146 -4.20 15.10 -2.21
C SER A 146 -5.28 16.17 -2.08
N GLY A 147 -5.58 16.59 -0.85
CA GLY A 147 -6.60 17.60 -0.56
C GLY A 147 -8.03 17.11 -0.83
N THR A 148 -8.22 15.82 -1.03
CA THR A 148 -9.54 15.23 -1.22
C THR A 148 -10.40 15.31 0.03
N PHE A 149 -9.75 15.39 1.18
CA PHE A 149 -10.42 15.64 2.47
C PHE A 149 -9.43 16.20 3.50
N THR A 150 -9.95 16.97 4.45
CA THR A 150 -9.17 17.48 5.58
C THR A 150 -9.37 16.55 6.76
N GLN A 151 -8.30 15.94 7.24
CA GLN A 151 -8.31 15.12 8.45
C GLN A 151 -8.06 15.98 9.70
N GLU A 152 -8.56 15.52 10.82
CA GLU A 152 -8.32 16.15 12.12
C GLU A 152 -6.91 15.81 12.63
N SER A 153 -6.47 14.59 12.44
CA SER A 153 -5.15 14.08 12.81
C SER A 153 -4.59 13.22 11.69
N THR A 154 -3.28 13.23 11.53
CA THR A 154 -2.52 12.34 10.63
C THR A 154 -1.58 11.41 11.40
N GLU A 155 -1.60 11.48 12.73
CA GLU A 155 -0.72 10.67 13.58
C GLU A 155 -1.09 9.18 13.59
N ASN A 156 -2.33 8.85 13.21
CA ASN A 156 -2.90 7.51 13.16
C ASN A 156 -3.12 6.98 11.73
N ASP A 157 -2.52 7.65 10.74
CA ASP A 157 -2.66 7.32 9.32
C ASP A 157 -1.78 6.15 8.87
N GLU A 158 -0.97 5.61 9.75
CA GLU A 158 -0.06 4.52 9.43
C GLU A 158 -0.34 3.28 10.29
N LEU A 159 -0.32 2.12 9.63
CA LEU A 159 -0.33 0.82 10.28
C LEU A 159 0.89 0.04 9.79
N ILE A 160 1.68 -0.47 10.71
CA ILE A 160 2.95 -1.12 10.39
C ILE A 160 2.98 -2.59 10.83
N ALA A 161 3.70 -3.40 10.06
CA ALA A 161 4.04 -4.78 10.40
C ALA A 161 5.47 -5.11 9.94
N THR A 162 6.05 -6.13 10.54
CA THR A 162 7.31 -6.68 10.04
C THR A 162 7.05 -7.57 8.83
N PHE A 163 7.77 -7.35 7.75
CA PHE A 163 7.78 -8.17 6.55
C PHE A 163 9.17 -8.78 6.38
N SER A 164 9.22 -10.11 6.30
CA SER A 164 10.47 -10.83 6.05
C SER A 164 10.51 -11.26 4.60
N LEU A 165 11.49 -10.78 3.86
CA LEU A 165 11.80 -11.28 2.53
C LEU A 165 12.81 -12.42 2.66
N PRO A 166 12.39 -13.67 2.42
CA PRO A 166 13.24 -14.83 2.62
C PRO A 166 14.38 -14.86 1.60
N GLU A 167 15.43 -15.52 1.96
CA GLU A 167 16.50 -15.89 1.04
C GLU A 167 15.95 -16.89 0.01
N ILE A 168 16.23 -16.65 -1.26
CA ILE A 168 15.72 -17.45 -2.37
C ILE A 168 16.92 -17.96 -3.18
N PRO A 169 17.00 -19.27 -3.43
CA PRO A 169 17.98 -19.81 -4.37
C PRO A 169 17.66 -19.33 -5.79
N ASP A 170 18.68 -18.94 -6.53
CA ASP A 170 18.59 -18.58 -7.95
C ASP A 170 19.51 -19.48 -8.75
N VAL A 171 18.93 -20.55 -9.29
CA VAL A 171 19.68 -21.60 -9.99
C VAL A 171 19.45 -21.49 -11.48
N PHE A 172 20.53 -21.33 -12.22
CA PHE A 172 20.51 -21.44 -13.66
C PHE A 172 21.44 -22.54 -14.14
N VAL A 173 21.17 -23.04 -15.33
CA VAL A 173 21.93 -24.13 -15.95
C VAL A 173 22.60 -23.61 -17.21
N ASP A 174 23.92 -23.77 -17.29
CA ASP A 174 24.69 -23.46 -18.50
C ASP A 174 24.29 -24.38 -19.64
N PRO A 175 24.51 -24.00 -20.89
CA PRO A 175 24.23 -24.82 -22.04
C PRO A 175 24.90 -26.19 -21.91
N LEU A 176 24.13 -27.23 -22.23
CA LEU A 176 24.63 -28.59 -22.26
C LEU A 176 25.84 -28.72 -23.21
N ALA A 177 26.94 -29.26 -22.71
CA ALA A 177 28.13 -29.55 -23.50
C ALA A 177 28.31 -31.07 -23.64
N LEU A 178 28.45 -31.55 -24.86
CA LEU A 178 28.93 -32.89 -25.13
C LEU A 178 30.46 -32.93 -25.00
N ALA A 179 30.97 -33.86 -24.23
CA ALA A 179 32.37 -33.83 -23.77
C ALA A 179 33.43 -33.81 -24.89
N ASN A 180 33.18 -34.42 -26.03
CA ASN A 180 34.23 -34.50 -27.07
C ASN A 180 33.76 -34.40 -28.54
N ARG A 181 32.49 -34.58 -28.84
CA ARG A 181 32.03 -34.64 -30.24
C ARG A 181 30.49 -34.59 -30.34
N SER A 182 30.02 -34.04 -31.43
CA SER A 182 28.57 -33.96 -31.74
C SER A 182 28.07 -35.19 -32.54
N THR A 183 28.97 -36.11 -32.89
CA THR A 183 28.64 -37.32 -33.67
C THR A 183 29.27 -38.53 -33.02
N VAL A 184 28.48 -39.55 -32.74
CA VAL A 184 28.87 -40.81 -32.10
C VAL A 184 28.34 -42.01 -32.89
N ALA A 185 29.02 -43.17 -32.79
CA ALA A 185 28.55 -44.39 -33.40
C ALA A 185 27.42 -45.03 -32.56
N ALA A 186 26.54 -45.78 -33.22
CA ALA A 186 25.49 -46.52 -32.51
C ALA A 186 26.10 -47.49 -31.48
N GLY A 187 25.62 -47.46 -30.25
CA GLY A 187 26.09 -48.26 -29.12
C GLY A 187 27.31 -47.71 -28.39
N GLU A 188 27.81 -46.54 -28.79
CA GLU A 188 28.89 -45.84 -28.10
C GLU A 188 28.37 -45.10 -26.85
N LEU A 189 29.17 -45.14 -25.78
CA LEU A 189 28.89 -44.35 -24.59
C LEU A 189 29.18 -42.86 -24.85
N VAL A 190 28.24 -42.02 -24.51
CA VAL A 190 28.35 -40.58 -24.67
C VAL A 190 28.42 -39.93 -23.30
N ASP A 191 29.51 -39.23 -23.05
CA ASP A 191 29.67 -38.41 -21.88
C ASP A 191 29.16 -37.00 -22.17
N TRP A 192 28.33 -36.48 -21.30
CA TRP A 192 27.87 -35.09 -21.33
C TRP A 192 28.05 -34.44 -19.97
N SER A 193 28.21 -33.16 -19.94
CA SER A 193 28.30 -32.39 -18.71
C SER A 193 27.47 -31.10 -18.83
N MET A 194 27.00 -30.67 -17.72
CA MET A 194 26.41 -29.35 -17.56
C MET A 194 26.86 -28.75 -16.23
N THR A 195 26.84 -27.44 -16.14
CA THR A 195 27.08 -26.72 -14.91
C THR A 195 25.79 -26.12 -14.46
N ALA A 196 25.42 -26.35 -13.20
CA ALA A 196 24.38 -25.62 -12.53
C ALA A 196 25.05 -24.62 -11.59
N THR A 197 24.63 -23.38 -11.66
CA THR A 197 25.15 -22.29 -10.83
C THR A 197 24.03 -21.70 -10.02
N ASN A 198 24.23 -21.55 -8.73
CA ASN A 198 23.32 -20.84 -7.84
C ASN A 198 23.89 -19.46 -7.57
N THR A 199 23.18 -18.41 -8.00
CA THR A 199 23.51 -17.02 -7.74
C THR A 199 22.70 -16.43 -6.58
N GLY A 200 21.81 -17.21 -6.00
CA GLY A 200 21.08 -16.85 -4.79
C GLY A 200 21.91 -17.00 -3.53
N ASP A 201 21.39 -16.47 -2.43
CA ASP A 201 22.09 -16.38 -1.15
C ASP A 201 22.08 -17.69 -0.34
N VAL A 202 21.27 -18.67 -0.73
CA VAL A 202 21.14 -19.93 -0.02
C VAL A 202 21.43 -21.13 -0.91
N SER A 203 22.11 -22.11 -0.33
CA SER A 203 22.34 -23.39 -1.00
C SER A 203 21.03 -24.12 -1.28
N VAL A 204 20.94 -24.73 -2.43
CA VAL A 204 19.78 -25.52 -2.83
C VAL A 204 20.18 -26.98 -3.12
N SER A 205 19.33 -27.89 -2.72
CA SER A 205 19.39 -29.29 -3.12
C SER A 205 18.08 -29.69 -3.78
N GLY A 206 18.17 -30.44 -4.83
CA GLY A 206 17.00 -30.87 -5.60
C GLY A 206 17.29 -32.00 -6.52
N THR A 207 16.43 -32.18 -7.51
CA THR A 207 16.59 -33.20 -8.54
C THR A 207 16.66 -32.51 -9.91
N PHE A 208 17.67 -32.84 -10.65
CA PHE A 208 17.81 -32.43 -12.02
C PHE A 208 17.16 -33.49 -12.93
N LEU A 209 16.26 -33.04 -13.81
CA LEU A 209 15.58 -33.90 -14.79
C LEU A 209 16.17 -33.67 -16.18
N TYR A 210 16.52 -34.76 -16.86
CA TYR A 210 16.90 -34.68 -18.26
C TYR A 210 16.15 -35.74 -19.06
N THR A 211 15.86 -35.46 -20.32
CA THR A 211 15.07 -36.32 -21.19
C THR A 211 15.89 -36.71 -22.40
N TRP A 212 15.93 -38.01 -22.67
CA TRP A 212 16.55 -38.62 -23.84
C TRP A 212 15.56 -39.58 -24.51
N GLU A 213 15.29 -39.39 -25.78
CA GLU A 213 14.34 -40.23 -26.57
C GLU A 213 12.97 -40.43 -25.87
N GLY A 214 12.47 -39.37 -25.20
CA GLY A 214 11.19 -39.45 -24.49
C GLY A 214 11.23 -40.15 -23.13
N GLN A 215 12.39 -40.60 -22.69
CA GLN A 215 12.62 -41.13 -21.34
C GLN A 215 13.19 -40.03 -20.46
N THR A 216 12.68 -39.91 -19.22
CA THR A 216 13.14 -38.97 -18.25
C THR A 216 14.04 -39.64 -17.23
N PHE A 217 15.14 -39.03 -16.92
CA PHE A 217 16.15 -39.48 -15.96
C PHE A 217 16.29 -38.39 -14.87
N GLU A 218 16.71 -38.85 -13.71
CA GLU A 218 16.88 -37.98 -12.54
C GLU A 218 18.31 -38.05 -12.01
N SER A 219 18.84 -36.91 -11.61
CA SER A 219 20.13 -36.83 -10.94
C SER A 219 20.06 -35.86 -9.79
N PRO A 220 20.66 -36.16 -8.63
CA PRO A 220 20.70 -35.22 -7.52
C PRO A 220 21.50 -33.95 -7.88
N LEU A 221 20.97 -32.80 -7.48
CA LEU A 221 21.61 -31.51 -7.61
C LEU A 221 21.84 -30.92 -6.21
N ILE A 222 23.08 -30.47 -5.95
CA ILE A 222 23.46 -29.69 -4.77
C ILE A 222 24.30 -28.51 -5.27
N VAL A 223 23.81 -27.27 -5.08
CA VAL A 223 24.47 -26.05 -5.55
C VAL A 223 24.45 -24.96 -4.48
#